data_c4aee17751c3fb8526697fc325a8b76d
#
_entry.id   c4aee17751c3fb8526697fc325a8b76d
#
_cell.length_a   1.000
_cell.length_b   1.000
_cell.length_c   1.000
_cell.angle_alpha   90.00
_cell.angle_beta   90.00
_cell.angle_gamma   90.00
#
_symmetry.space_group_name_H-M   'P 1'
#
loop_
_entity.id
_entity.type
_entity.pdbx_description
1 polymer ?
#
loop_
_entity_poly.entity_id
_entity_poly.type
_entity_poly.pdbx_seq_one_letter_code
_entity_poly.pdbx_strand_id
1 'polypeptide(L)'
;MCIRDRPDTVYDPFTGTGTFIVRLIQSGIISPHDLARKYANELHANEIMLLAYYVAAINIEATYHGVVGGEYAPFEGIVLTDTFQMTEDGDTLDTKMFTQNNDRAVRQLNNPIQVIIGNPPYSVGQSNANDNNANQKYATLDARIEESYAGLSSAKLKISLFDSYIRAIRWGTDRLGDKGVLAYVTNGGYIDSNSAD
;
A
#
# COMPACT_ATOMS: atom_id res chain seq x y z
N MET A 1 1.08 -5.31 -22.23
CA MET A 1 2.42 -5.09 -21.65
C MET A 1 2.55 -6.12 -20.54
N CYS A 2 3.37 -7.14 -20.72
CA CYS A 2 3.45 -8.26 -19.77
C CYS A 2 4.40 -7.90 -18.62
N ILE A 3 3.98 -8.15 -17.37
CA ILE A 3 4.82 -8.13 -16.16
C ILE A 3 5.97 -9.18 -16.27
N ARG A 4 5.97 -9.98 -17.34
CA ARG A 4 6.82 -11.16 -17.49
C ARG A 4 8.32 -10.89 -17.48
N ASP A 5 8.80 -9.78 -18.05
CA ASP A 5 10.21 -9.63 -18.39
C ASP A 5 10.84 -8.32 -17.89
N ARG A 6 10.16 -7.58 -16.98
CA ARG A 6 10.67 -6.32 -16.44
C ARG A 6 10.80 -6.39 -14.92
N PRO A 7 11.73 -5.64 -14.33
CA PRO A 7 11.80 -5.44 -12.89
C PRO A 7 10.65 -4.55 -12.42
N ASP A 8 9.39 -4.94 -12.72
CA ASP A 8 8.22 -4.19 -12.28
C ASP A 8 7.97 -4.52 -10.80
N THR A 9 8.30 -3.59 -9.94
CA THR A 9 8.07 -3.67 -8.51
C THR A 9 6.59 -3.45 -8.20
N VAL A 10 5.99 -4.39 -7.50
CA VAL A 10 4.57 -4.37 -7.10
C VAL A 10 4.46 -4.08 -5.62
N TYR A 11 3.56 -3.19 -5.27
CA TYR A 11 3.33 -2.75 -3.91
C TYR A 11 1.87 -2.80 -3.51
N ASP A 12 1.57 -3.51 -2.42
CA ASP A 12 0.27 -3.50 -1.74
C ASP A 12 0.40 -2.71 -0.43
N PRO A 13 0.03 -1.42 -0.42
CA PRO A 13 0.22 -0.56 0.74
C PRO A 13 -0.82 -0.76 1.86
N PHE A 14 -1.84 -1.61 1.65
CA PHE A 14 -2.94 -1.88 2.58
C PHE A 14 -3.26 -3.37 2.59
N THR A 15 -2.25 -4.16 2.89
CA THR A 15 -2.17 -5.60 2.60
C THR A 15 -3.24 -6.44 3.31
N GLY A 16 -3.69 -6.03 4.51
CA GLY A 16 -4.59 -6.84 5.30
C GLY A 16 -3.99 -8.22 5.58
N THR A 17 -4.65 -9.27 5.13
CA THR A 17 -4.19 -10.66 5.27
C THR A 17 -3.36 -11.18 4.08
N GLY A 18 -2.89 -10.29 3.20
CA GLY A 18 -2.01 -10.64 2.08
C GLY A 18 -2.70 -11.04 0.78
N THR A 19 -4.00 -10.80 0.64
CA THR A 19 -4.82 -11.36 -0.45
C THR A 19 -4.30 -11.01 -1.84
N PHE A 20 -3.92 -9.76 -2.11
CA PHE A 20 -3.45 -9.35 -3.45
C PHE A 20 -2.11 -10.00 -3.80
N ILE A 21 -1.15 -10.01 -2.88
CA ILE A 21 0.16 -10.64 -3.10
C ILE A 21 0.00 -12.16 -3.27
N VAL A 22 -0.80 -12.82 -2.43
CA VAL A 22 -1.12 -14.25 -2.55
C VAL A 22 -1.71 -14.56 -3.92
N ARG A 23 -2.71 -13.79 -4.36
CA ARG A 23 -3.35 -13.99 -5.66
C ARG A 23 -2.41 -13.72 -6.83
N LEU A 24 -1.54 -12.72 -6.71
CA LEU A 24 -0.52 -12.44 -7.72
C LEU A 24 0.44 -13.63 -7.89
N ILE A 25 0.92 -14.23 -6.79
CA ILE A 25 1.78 -15.42 -6.82
C ILE A 25 1.05 -16.61 -7.47
N GLN A 26 -0.22 -16.83 -7.13
CA GLN A 26 -1.01 -17.96 -7.65
C GLN A 26 -1.48 -17.79 -9.09
N SER A 27 -1.55 -16.56 -9.59
CA SER A 27 -2.19 -16.24 -10.90
C SER A 27 -1.43 -16.76 -12.12
N GLY A 28 -0.15 -17.11 -11.97
CA GLY A 28 0.73 -17.46 -13.09
C GLY A 28 1.12 -16.28 -13.98
N ILE A 29 0.74 -15.04 -13.62
CA ILE A 29 1.19 -13.81 -14.31
C ILE A 29 2.69 -13.65 -14.15
N ILE A 30 3.23 -13.94 -12.96
CA ILE A 30 4.66 -14.02 -12.72
C ILE A 30 5.11 -15.40 -13.15
N SER A 31 6.12 -15.46 -14.04
CA SER A 31 6.66 -16.75 -14.47
C SER A 31 7.34 -17.46 -13.29
N PRO A 32 7.33 -18.82 -13.24
CA PRO A 32 8.03 -19.54 -12.18
C PRO A 32 9.53 -19.21 -12.09
N HIS A 33 10.15 -18.88 -13.23
CA HIS A 33 11.56 -18.48 -13.30
C HIS A 33 11.80 -17.12 -12.59
N ASP A 34 10.86 -16.19 -12.67
CA ASP A 34 10.99 -14.85 -12.09
C ASP A 34 10.47 -14.78 -10.65
N LEU A 35 9.67 -15.75 -10.23
CA LEU A 35 8.94 -15.68 -8.97
C LEU A 35 9.86 -15.54 -7.76
N ALA A 36 10.97 -16.29 -7.73
CA ALA A 36 11.93 -16.19 -6.62
C ALA A 36 12.58 -14.79 -6.53
N ARG A 37 12.96 -14.22 -7.67
CA ARG A 37 13.53 -12.88 -7.75
C ARG A 37 12.51 -11.82 -7.31
N LYS A 38 11.26 -11.90 -7.80
CA LYS A 38 10.19 -10.98 -7.45
C LYS A 38 9.82 -11.06 -5.97
N TYR A 39 9.69 -12.28 -5.44
CA TYR A 39 9.42 -12.51 -4.03
C TYR A 39 10.47 -11.88 -3.12
N ALA A 40 11.74 -12.04 -3.46
CA ALA A 40 12.83 -11.51 -2.66
C ALA A 40 13.02 -9.99 -2.75
N ASN A 41 12.69 -9.36 -3.91
CA ASN A 41 13.14 -7.99 -4.18
C ASN A 41 12.08 -7.02 -4.72
N GLU A 42 10.98 -7.53 -5.31
CA GLU A 42 10.07 -6.70 -6.12
C GLU A 42 8.60 -6.76 -5.68
N LEU A 43 8.26 -7.60 -4.69
CA LEU A 43 6.94 -7.61 -4.06
C LEU A 43 7.04 -6.93 -2.70
N HIS A 44 6.20 -5.92 -2.50
CA HIS A 44 6.16 -5.14 -1.26
C HIS A 44 4.75 -5.11 -0.70
N ALA A 45 4.66 -5.05 0.62
CA ALA A 45 3.40 -5.05 1.37
C ALA A 45 3.54 -4.19 2.64
N ASN A 46 2.49 -3.43 2.98
CA ASN A 46 2.41 -2.74 4.26
C ASN A 46 1.14 -3.12 5.00
N GLU A 47 1.26 -3.25 6.30
CA GLU A 47 0.13 -3.47 7.20
C GLU A 47 0.38 -2.74 8.53
N ILE A 48 -0.66 -2.04 9.01
CA ILE A 48 -0.59 -1.29 10.26
C ILE A 48 -0.94 -2.14 11.48
N MET A 49 -1.78 -3.17 11.30
CA MET A 49 -2.24 -4.04 12.37
C MET A 49 -1.31 -5.24 12.54
N LEU A 50 -0.68 -5.37 13.71
CA LEU A 50 0.28 -6.42 14.00
C LEU A 50 -0.26 -7.84 13.72
N LEU A 51 -1.50 -8.13 14.08
CA LEU A 51 -2.10 -9.45 13.84
C LEU A 51 -2.27 -9.71 12.34
N ALA A 52 -2.79 -8.75 11.59
CA ALA A 52 -2.97 -8.87 10.14
C ALA A 52 -1.61 -8.98 9.42
N TYR A 53 -0.58 -8.24 9.87
CA TYR A 53 0.79 -8.36 9.40
C TYR A 53 1.31 -9.80 9.50
N TYR A 54 1.17 -10.46 10.67
CA TYR A 54 1.61 -11.84 10.83
C TYR A 54 0.81 -12.81 9.95
N VAL A 55 -0.50 -12.62 9.85
CA VAL A 55 -1.35 -13.45 8.98
C VAL A 55 -0.93 -13.27 7.51
N ALA A 56 -0.68 -12.03 7.07
CA ALA A 56 -0.21 -11.75 5.72
C ALA A 56 1.14 -12.43 5.43
N ALA A 57 2.11 -12.28 6.34
CA ALA A 57 3.43 -12.91 6.18
C ALA A 57 3.29 -14.43 6.00
N ILE A 58 2.54 -15.09 6.89
CA ILE A 58 2.33 -16.55 6.82
C ILE A 58 1.63 -16.95 5.51
N ASN A 59 0.58 -16.23 5.10
CA ASN A 59 -0.17 -16.55 3.88
C ASN A 59 0.71 -16.40 2.63
N ILE A 60 1.48 -15.32 2.54
CA ILE A 60 2.39 -15.06 1.42
C ILE A 60 3.50 -16.10 1.35
N GLU A 61 4.15 -16.38 2.48
CA GLU A 61 5.22 -17.38 2.59
C GLU A 61 4.72 -18.79 2.25
N ALA A 62 3.61 -19.22 2.86
CA ALA A 62 3.02 -20.53 2.58
C ALA A 62 2.64 -20.67 1.09
N THR A 63 2.10 -19.60 0.49
CA THR A 63 1.72 -19.61 -0.93
C THR A 63 2.96 -19.70 -1.82
N TYR A 64 3.99 -18.90 -1.55
CA TYR A 64 5.25 -18.93 -2.31
C TYR A 64 5.88 -20.30 -2.26
N HIS A 65 6.06 -20.87 -1.06
CA HIS A 65 6.67 -22.20 -0.89
C HIS A 65 5.80 -23.32 -1.45
N GLY A 66 4.49 -23.17 -1.44
CA GLY A 66 3.58 -24.11 -2.11
C GLY A 66 3.75 -24.15 -3.63
N VAL A 67 4.18 -23.06 -4.25
CA VAL A 67 4.41 -22.96 -5.70
C VAL A 67 5.84 -23.33 -6.09
N VAL A 68 6.83 -22.85 -5.34
CA VAL A 68 8.26 -22.97 -5.70
C VAL A 68 8.91 -24.19 -5.05
N GLY A 69 8.47 -24.57 -3.85
CA GLY A 69 9.14 -25.57 -3.03
C GLY A 69 10.49 -25.07 -2.49
N GLY A 70 11.36 -26.01 -2.10
CA GLY A 70 12.73 -25.71 -1.66
C GLY A 70 12.84 -25.31 -0.19
N GLU A 71 13.98 -24.71 0.17
CA GLU A 71 14.24 -24.26 1.54
C GLU A 71 13.40 -23.04 1.89
N TYR A 72 13.06 -22.93 3.18
CA TYR A 72 12.28 -21.79 3.67
C TYR A 72 13.04 -20.46 3.49
N ALA A 73 12.35 -19.48 2.94
CA ALA A 73 12.79 -18.10 2.85
C ALA A 73 11.68 -17.17 3.34
N PRO A 74 11.94 -16.28 4.33
CA PRO A 74 10.94 -15.34 4.81
C PRO A 74 10.58 -14.30 3.76
N PHE A 75 9.37 -13.74 3.86
CA PHE A 75 8.97 -12.64 2.99
C PHE A 75 9.49 -11.30 3.52
N GLU A 76 10.62 -10.87 3.00
CA GLU A 76 11.29 -9.63 3.40
C GLU A 76 10.61 -8.36 2.83
N GLY A 77 9.62 -8.50 1.97
CA GLY A 77 8.89 -7.39 1.36
C GLY A 77 7.80 -6.76 2.23
N ILE A 78 7.44 -7.39 3.36
CA ILE A 78 6.39 -6.88 4.24
C ILE A 78 6.93 -5.98 5.35
N VAL A 79 6.26 -4.84 5.59
CA VAL A 79 6.59 -3.86 6.63
C VAL A 79 5.39 -3.63 7.53
N LEU A 80 5.61 -3.67 8.84
CA LEU A 80 4.62 -3.26 9.84
C LEU A 80 4.69 -1.74 9.98
N THR A 81 3.75 -1.02 9.38
CA THR A 81 3.77 0.45 9.36
C THR A 81 2.42 1.03 8.95
N ASP A 82 2.20 2.29 9.32
CA ASP A 82 1.21 3.15 8.68
C ASP A 82 1.80 3.67 7.37
N THR A 83 1.20 3.28 6.25
CA THR A 83 1.67 3.66 4.91
C THR A 83 1.70 5.17 4.69
N PHE A 84 0.70 5.90 5.19
CA PHE A 84 0.64 7.34 5.04
C PHE A 84 1.69 8.04 5.91
N GLN A 85 1.81 7.61 7.17
CA GLN A 85 2.78 8.17 8.10
C GLN A 85 4.22 7.97 7.64
N MET A 86 4.52 6.83 7.01
CA MET A 86 5.86 6.49 6.53
C MET A 86 6.44 7.50 5.51
N THR A 87 5.58 8.32 4.89
CA THR A 87 5.97 9.32 3.90
C THR A 87 5.80 10.77 4.39
N GLU A 88 5.38 10.97 5.66
CA GLU A 88 5.29 12.29 6.26
C GLU A 88 6.67 12.85 6.64
N ASP A 89 6.82 14.18 6.49
CA ASP A 89 8.04 14.86 6.88
C ASP A 89 8.27 14.77 8.40
N GLY A 90 9.46 14.37 8.80
CA GLY A 90 9.85 14.27 10.20
C GLY A 90 9.45 12.96 10.89
N ASP A 91 8.94 11.98 10.16
CA ASP A 91 8.74 10.65 10.73
C ASP A 91 10.08 10.01 11.06
N THR A 92 10.30 9.77 12.35
CA THR A 92 11.46 9.02 12.84
C THR A 92 11.03 7.58 13.07
N LEU A 93 11.35 6.70 12.12
CA LEU A 93 11.25 5.26 12.34
C LEU A 93 11.91 4.92 13.68
N ASP A 94 11.18 4.23 14.57
CA ASP A 94 11.75 3.82 15.87
C ASP A 94 12.85 2.78 15.66
N THR A 95 14.06 3.28 15.46
CA THR A 95 15.23 2.49 15.08
C THR A 95 15.71 1.53 16.17
N LYS A 96 15.19 1.66 17.40
CA LYS A 96 15.65 0.87 18.53
C LYS A 96 14.82 -0.39 18.78
N MET A 97 13.51 -0.35 18.56
CA MET A 97 12.63 -1.46 18.89
C MET A 97 12.41 -2.45 17.73
N PHE A 98 12.47 -1.99 16.48
CA PHE A 98 12.12 -2.80 15.30
C PHE A 98 13.16 -2.68 14.18
N THR A 99 14.44 -2.89 14.46
CA THR A 99 15.54 -2.67 13.52
C THR A 99 15.31 -3.35 12.16
N GLN A 100 14.95 -4.63 12.12
CA GLN A 100 14.71 -5.35 10.86
C GLN A 100 13.52 -4.77 10.07
N ASN A 101 12.44 -4.38 10.76
CA ASN A 101 11.29 -3.76 10.13
C ASN A 101 11.65 -2.40 9.53
N ASN A 102 12.48 -1.62 10.24
CA ASN A 102 12.95 -0.33 9.76
C ASN A 102 13.86 -0.46 8.55
N ASP A 103 14.75 -1.45 8.53
CA ASP A 103 15.60 -1.73 7.36
C ASP A 103 14.78 -2.11 6.13
N ARG A 104 13.68 -2.89 6.32
CA ARG A 104 12.71 -3.21 5.28
C ARG A 104 11.98 -1.95 4.80
N ALA A 105 11.54 -1.08 5.71
CA ALA A 105 10.87 0.18 5.39
C ALA A 105 11.78 1.10 4.57
N VAL A 106 13.04 1.28 4.97
CA VAL A 106 14.02 2.09 4.25
C VAL A 106 14.28 1.53 2.85
N ARG A 107 14.43 0.21 2.70
CA ARG A 107 14.58 -0.42 1.38
C ARG A 107 13.35 -0.15 0.51
N GLN A 108 12.16 -0.31 1.06
CA GLN A 108 10.90 -0.11 0.35
C GLN A 108 10.73 1.34 -0.11
N LEU A 109 11.06 2.34 0.74
CA LEU A 109 11.01 3.76 0.39
C LEU A 109 11.94 4.09 -0.79
N ASN A 110 13.12 3.49 -0.83
CA ASN A 110 14.12 3.74 -1.87
C ASN A 110 13.88 2.96 -3.17
N ASN A 111 13.02 1.94 -3.17
CA ASN A 111 12.73 1.16 -4.37
C ASN A 111 11.82 1.94 -5.33
N PRO A 112 12.11 1.94 -6.64
CA PRO A 112 11.19 2.45 -7.63
C PRO A 112 9.95 1.55 -7.72
N ILE A 113 8.77 2.09 -7.49
CA ILE A 113 7.50 1.36 -7.56
C ILE A 113 6.85 1.63 -8.93
N GLN A 114 6.45 0.58 -9.64
CA GLN A 114 5.77 0.67 -10.93
C GLN A 114 4.31 0.27 -10.86
N VAL A 115 3.94 -0.58 -9.92
CA VAL A 115 2.57 -1.06 -9.77
C VAL A 115 2.15 -0.95 -8.31
N ILE A 116 1.06 -0.26 -8.05
CA ILE A 116 0.40 -0.25 -6.74
C ILE A 116 -0.95 -0.92 -6.90
N ILE A 117 -1.21 -1.92 -6.07
CA ILE A 117 -2.50 -2.64 -6.00
C ILE A 117 -2.96 -2.67 -4.55
N GLY A 118 -4.26 -2.64 -4.29
CA GLY A 118 -4.72 -2.74 -2.91
C GLY A 118 -6.20 -2.43 -2.70
N ASN A 119 -6.61 -2.53 -1.45
CA ASN A 119 -7.94 -2.13 -0.97
C ASN A 119 -7.73 -1.14 0.20
N PRO A 120 -7.66 0.16 -0.08
CA PRO A 120 -7.40 1.17 0.94
C PRO A 120 -8.54 1.23 1.97
N PRO A 121 -8.24 1.66 3.21
CA PRO A 121 -9.25 1.85 4.23
C PRO A 121 -10.23 2.98 3.86
N TYR A 122 -11.42 2.94 4.46
CA TYR A 122 -12.44 3.98 4.37
C TYR A 122 -12.63 4.62 5.74
N SER A 123 -12.70 5.93 5.83
CA SER A 123 -12.79 6.64 7.12
C SER A 123 -14.07 7.48 7.29
N VAL A 124 -14.63 7.99 6.20
CA VAL A 124 -15.84 8.82 6.27
C VAL A 124 -17.08 7.93 6.43
N GLY A 125 -17.84 8.20 7.50
CA GLY A 125 -19.07 7.45 7.81
C GLY A 125 -18.88 6.25 8.73
N GLN A 126 -17.67 5.93 9.15
CA GLN A 126 -17.44 4.91 10.17
C GLN A 126 -17.61 5.51 11.56
N SER A 127 -18.60 4.98 12.32
CA SER A 127 -18.90 5.42 13.69
C SER A 127 -18.17 4.63 14.77
N ASN A 128 -17.37 3.63 14.39
CA ASN A 128 -16.65 2.76 15.33
C ASN A 128 -15.29 3.33 15.69
N ALA A 129 -15.11 3.66 16.96
CA ALA A 129 -13.86 4.15 17.55
C ALA A 129 -12.68 3.15 17.50
N ASN A 130 -12.87 1.95 16.94
CA ASN A 130 -11.84 0.91 16.87
C ASN A 130 -10.91 1.04 15.65
N ASP A 131 -11.27 1.88 14.66
CA ASP A 131 -10.35 2.21 13.58
C ASP A 131 -9.60 3.48 13.95
N ASN A 132 -8.41 3.34 14.51
CA ASN A 132 -7.54 4.43 14.96
C ASN A 132 -7.20 5.47 13.87
N ASN A 133 -7.59 5.24 12.62
CA ASN A 133 -7.32 6.12 11.48
C ASN A 133 -8.40 7.20 11.22
N ALA A 134 -9.57 7.15 11.86
CA ALA A 134 -10.68 8.06 11.54
C ALA A 134 -10.36 9.55 11.81
N ASN A 135 -9.36 9.85 12.65
CA ASN A 135 -9.00 11.21 13.05
C ASN A 135 -7.50 11.53 12.90
N GLN A 136 -6.72 10.65 12.31
CA GLN A 136 -5.30 10.93 12.11
C GLN A 136 -5.11 11.96 10.99
N LYS A 137 -4.27 12.94 11.25
CA LYS A 137 -3.87 13.96 10.28
C LYS A 137 -2.50 13.59 9.71
N TYR A 138 -2.40 13.68 8.40
CA TYR A 138 -1.16 13.51 7.66
C TYR A 138 -0.85 14.86 7.01
N ALA A 139 0.00 15.65 7.65
CA ALA A 139 0.16 17.07 7.31
C ALA A 139 0.59 17.28 5.86
N THR A 140 1.57 16.53 5.39
CA THR A 140 2.08 16.63 4.02
C THR A 140 1.06 16.12 3.00
N LEU A 141 0.47 14.95 3.26
CA LEU A 141 -0.52 14.35 2.37
C LEU A 141 -1.81 15.17 2.30
N ASP A 142 -2.29 15.67 3.45
CA ASP A 142 -3.50 16.50 3.50
C ASP A 142 -3.27 17.85 2.79
N ALA A 143 -2.08 18.45 2.87
CA ALA A 143 -1.73 19.63 2.09
C ALA A 143 -1.74 19.34 0.58
N ARG A 144 -1.24 18.19 0.16
CA ARG A 144 -1.28 17.76 -1.26
C ARG A 144 -2.71 17.58 -1.77
N ILE A 145 -3.61 17.06 -0.93
CA ILE A 145 -5.05 16.95 -1.28
C ILE A 145 -5.67 18.34 -1.39
N GLU A 146 -5.37 19.24 -0.43
CA GLU A 146 -5.89 20.62 -0.48
C GLU A 146 -5.46 21.34 -1.75
N GLU A 147 -4.19 21.26 -2.13
CA GLU A 147 -3.65 21.91 -3.32
C GLU A 147 -4.22 21.34 -4.64
N SER A 148 -4.44 20.03 -4.71
CA SER A 148 -4.82 19.36 -5.96
C SER A 148 -6.34 19.15 -6.08
N TYR A 149 -6.95 18.40 -5.15
CA TYR A 149 -8.36 18.00 -5.25
C TYR A 149 -9.29 19.03 -4.65
N ALA A 150 -9.05 19.44 -3.40
CA ALA A 150 -9.93 20.39 -2.72
C ALA A 150 -9.84 21.80 -3.31
N GLY A 151 -8.67 22.24 -3.77
CA GLY A 151 -8.49 23.55 -4.42
C GLY A 151 -9.22 23.67 -5.76
N LEU A 152 -9.41 22.58 -6.48
CA LEU A 152 -10.10 22.56 -7.77
C LEU A 152 -11.61 22.28 -7.65
N SER A 153 -12.07 21.68 -6.54
CA SER A 153 -13.47 21.36 -6.33
C SER A 153 -14.30 22.60 -6.06
N SER A 154 -15.46 22.68 -6.70
CA SER A 154 -16.47 23.72 -6.50
C SER A 154 -17.38 23.50 -5.28
N ALA A 155 -17.29 22.34 -4.63
CA ALA A 155 -18.13 21.96 -3.51
C ALA A 155 -17.90 22.81 -2.26
N LYS A 156 -19.00 23.12 -1.55
CA LYS A 156 -18.95 23.86 -0.26
C LYS A 156 -18.39 23.01 0.89
N LEU A 157 -18.66 21.70 0.88
CA LEU A 157 -18.20 20.74 1.89
C LEU A 157 -17.21 19.78 1.24
N LYS A 158 -15.96 19.84 1.69
CA LYS A 158 -14.81 19.11 1.11
C LYS A 158 -14.29 17.99 2.02
N ILE A 159 -14.97 17.71 3.14
CA ILE A 159 -14.53 16.72 4.15
C ILE A 159 -14.36 15.32 3.52
N SER A 160 -15.22 14.95 2.57
CA SER A 160 -15.15 13.66 1.89
C SER A 160 -13.89 13.47 1.05
N LEU A 161 -13.24 14.57 0.64
CA LEU A 161 -11.96 14.49 -0.09
C LEU A 161 -10.77 14.08 0.81
N PHE A 162 -10.96 14.09 2.12
CA PHE A 162 -9.98 13.63 3.10
C PHE A 162 -10.30 12.22 3.63
N ASP A 163 -11.18 11.48 2.96
CA ASP A 163 -11.38 10.05 3.25
C ASP A 163 -10.10 9.27 2.95
N SER A 164 -9.84 8.22 3.74
CA SER A 164 -8.62 7.44 3.66
C SER A 164 -8.37 6.85 2.26
N TYR A 165 -9.43 6.45 1.54
CA TYR A 165 -9.24 5.94 0.17
C TYR A 165 -8.86 7.06 -0.83
N ILE A 166 -9.33 8.29 -0.64
CA ILE A 166 -8.89 9.46 -1.44
C ILE A 166 -7.44 9.80 -1.11
N ARG A 167 -7.07 9.78 0.18
CA ARG A 167 -5.67 9.88 0.61
C ARG A 167 -4.80 8.82 -0.05
N ALA A 168 -5.28 7.58 -0.14
CA ALA A 168 -4.57 6.50 -0.80
C ALA A 168 -4.35 6.76 -2.29
N ILE A 169 -5.35 7.33 -2.99
CA ILE A 169 -5.22 7.71 -4.41
C ILE A 169 -4.14 8.79 -4.57
N ARG A 170 -4.16 9.84 -3.72
CA ARG A 170 -3.15 10.91 -3.79
C ARG A 170 -1.76 10.38 -3.48
N TRP A 171 -1.62 9.66 -2.36
CA TRP A 171 -0.39 9.04 -1.95
C TRP A 171 0.20 8.10 -3.03
N GLY A 172 -0.64 7.22 -3.57
CA GLY A 172 -0.22 6.28 -4.62
C GLY A 172 0.22 6.97 -5.90
N THR A 173 -0.46 8.06 -6.28
CA THR A 173 -0.06 8.88 -7.44
C THR A 173 1.30 9.53 -7.23
N ASP A 174 1.55 10.10 -6.04
CA ASP A 174 2.84 10.70 -5.72
C ASP A 174 3.96 9.64 -5.62
N ARG A 175 3.64 8.46 -5.09
CA ARG A 175 4.58 7.34 -4.95
C ARG A 175 5.02 6.72 -6.27
N LEU A 176 4.14 6.68 -7.27
CA LEU A 176 4.47 6.19 -8.63
C LEU A 176 5.31 7.18 -9.43
N GLY A 177 5.23 8.48 -9.12
CA GLY A 177 5.88 9.51 -9.91
C GLY A 177 5.32 9.62 -11.33
N ASP A 178 6.19 9.70 -12.33
CA ASP A 178 5.80 9.99 -13.71
C ASP A 178 5.12 8.82 -14.45
N LYS A 179 5.38 7.58 -14.03
CA LYS A 179 4.90 6.37 -14.73
C LYS A 179 4.63 5.23 -13.77
N GLY A 180 3.46 4.64 -13.93
CA GLY A 180 3.08 3.45 -13.17
C GLY A 180 1.61 3.09 -13.34
N VAL A 181 1.18 2.09 -12.60
CA VAL A 181 -0.21 1.64 -12.55
C VAL A 181 -0.68 1.68 -11.11
N LEU A 182 -1.77 2.40 -10.86
CA LEU A 182 -2.48 2.43 -9.59
C LEU A 182 -3.82 1.70 -9.76
N ALA A 183 -4.02 0.61 -9.04
CA ALA A 183 -5.22 -0.21 -9.11
C ALA A 183 -5.77 -0.50 -7.71
N TYR A 184 -6.78 0.24 -7.30
CA TYR A 184 -7.44 0.08 -6.01
C TYR A 184 -8.87 -0.44 -6.14
N VAL A 185 -9.27 -1.26 -5.19
CA VAL A 185 -10.69 -1.56 -4.94
C VAL A 185 -11.23 -0.43 -4.05
N THR A 186 -12.15 0.37 -4.58
CA THR A 186 -12.73 1.50 -3.86
C THR A 186 -14.25 1.50 -3.97
N ASN A 187 -14.93 2.30 -3.12
CA ASN A 187 -16.33 2.64 -3.39
C ASN A 187 -16.41 3.67 -4.53
N GLY A 188 -17.64 3.92 -5.04
CA GLY A 188 -17.91 4.87 -6.13
C GLY A 188 -17.96 6.34 -5.70
N GLY A 189 -17.76 6.65 -4.42
CA GLY A 189 -17.98 8.01 -3.89
C GLY A 189 -17.17 9.11 -4.58
N TYR A 190 -15.98 8.79 -5.08
CA TYR A 190 -15.17 9.75 -5.83
C TYR A 190 -15.68 10.04 -7.26
N ILE A 191 -16.57 9.20 -7.78
CA ILE A 191 -17.20 9.39 -9.10
C ILE A 191 -18.53 10.13 -8.95
N ASP A 192 -19.32 9.76 -7.93
CA ASP A 192 -20.72 10.15 -7.81
C ASP A 192 -20.97 11.32 -6.84
N SER A 193 -19.95 11.73 -6.06
CA SER A 193 -20.12 12.80 -5.08
C SER A 193 -19.85 14.19 -5.66
N ASN A 194 -20.70 15.16 -5.32
CA ASN A 194 -20.52 16.57 -5.71
C ASN A 194 -19.21 17.20 -5.20
N SER A 195 -18.50 16.55 -4.30
CA SER A 195 -17.22 17.05 -3.78
C SER A 195 -16.02 16.63 -4.63
N ALA A 196 -16.21 15.68 -5.54
CA ALA A 196 -15.17 15.20 -6.45
C ALA A 196 -15.29 15.81 -7.87
N ASP A 197 -16.23 16.74 -8.11
CA ASP A 197 -16.40 17.48 -9.37
C ASP A 197 -15.29 18.52 -9.59
#